data_0d2810345745d41662364e5c3a31b370
#
_entry.id   0d2810345745d41662364e5c3a31b370
#
_cell.length_a   1.000
_cell.length_b   1.000
_cell.length_c   1.000
_cell.angle_alpha   90.00
_cell.angle_beta   90.00
_cell.angle_gamma   90.00
#
_symmetry.space_group_name_H-M   'P 1'
#
loop_
_entity.id
_entity.type
_entity.pdbx_description
1 polymer ?
#
loop_
_entity_poly.entity_id
_entity_poly.type
_entity_poly.pdbx_seq_one_letter_code
_entity_poly.pdbx_strand_id
1 'polypeptide(L)'
;MHPQQDFYDILQAVTVDCKDNGECFTVIDRVAAVERILEKTDYKLISRQPLALLYAKRPLREGDRVMLISSHIDCVYDNCFCADGGDCLRGTFDNSFTNAALLCNMVHDCLSDNVVVAFTGNEESDSQGAVQTVVALGQMGCEVASALVLDVTNEGWESGALFTLENDLGIDILTGYNIISSLEEYDGRFAFKHNALPDESWDYADYGIPSLTLCVPVGGELHGDAGVMLRKESALEYCNVLSLLASLLC
;
A
#
# COMPACT_ATOMS: atom_id res chain seq x y z
N MET A 1 -5.53 13.43 19.14
CA MET A 1 -5.81 13.94 17.79
C MET A 1 -6.91 13.08 17.18
N HIS A 2 -7.67 13.57 16.23
CA HIS A 2 -8.74 12.78 15.62
C HIS A 2 -8.11 11.96 14.47
N PRO A 3 -8.27 10.62 14.39
CA PRO A 3 -7.58 9.77 13.39
C PRO A 3 -7.72 10.27 11.94
N GLN A 4 -8.85 10.87 11.62
CA GLN A 4 -9.11 11.46 10.32
C GLN A 4 -8.19 12.66 10.01
N GLN A 5 -7.92 13.54 10.98
CA GLN A 5 -7.04 14.68 10.78
C GLN A 5 -5.60 14.21 10.56
N ASP A 6 -5.16 13.21 11.33
CA ASP A 6 -3.83 12.65 11.18
C ASP A 6 -3.62 12.04 9.79
N PHE A 7 -4.64 11.36 9.22
CA PHE A 7 -4.57 10.82 7.86
C PHE A 7 -4.35 11.93 6.82
N TYR A 8 -5.11 13.03 6.88
CA TYR A 8 -4.95 14.11 5.91
C TYR A 8 -3.61 14.85 6.05
N ASP A 9 -3.11 15.02 7.26
CA ASP A 9 -1.80 15.62 7.52
C ASP A 9 -0.67 14.73 6.97
N ILE A 10 -0.79 13.40 7.13
CA ILE A 10 0.14 12.41 6.56
C ILE A 10 0.05 12.43 5.03
N LEU A 11 -1.17 12.38 4.46
CA LEU A 11 -1.36 12.42 3.01
C LEU A 11 -0.70 13.65 2.38
N GLN A 12 -0.88 14.81 2.99
CA GLN A 12 -0.23 16.03 2.53
C GLN A 12 1.30 15.96 2.63
N ALA A 13 1.82 15.34 3.68
CA ALA A 13 3.26 15.20 3.89
C ALA A 13 3.94 14.25 2.89
N VAL A 14 3.24 13.21 2.40
CA VAL A 14 3.78 12.23 1.45
C VAL A 14 3.39 12.49 -0.01
N THR A 15 2.46 13.42 -0.27
CA THR A 15 2.14 13.86 -1.64
C THR A 15 3.14 14.93 -2.08
N VAL A 16 4.36 14.50 -2.27
CA VAL A 16 5.52 15.31 -2.66
C VAL A 16 6.21 14.66 -3.85
N ASP A 17 7.12 15.40 -4.47
CA ASP A 17 7.88 14.91 -5.62
C ASP A 17 8.63 13.61 -5.27
N CYS A 18 8.44 12.61 -6.11
CA CYS A 18 9.02 11.29 -5.93
C CYS A 18 9.34 10.62 -7.28
N LYS A 19 9.44 11.41 -8.33
CA LYS A 19 9.77 10.90 -9.67
C LYS A 19 11.12 10.21 -9.63
N ASP A 20 11.13 8.93 -9.99
CA ASP A 20 12.35 8.16 -10.13
C ASP A 20 13.05 8.56 -11.45
N ASN A 21 14.27 9.06 -11.32
CA ASN A 21 15.13 9.40 -12.46
C ASN A 21 16.16 8.29 -12.76
N GLY A 22 15.89 7.04 -12.34
CA GLY A 22 16.81 5.91 -12.43
C GLY A 22 17.92 5.95 -11.37
N GLU A 23 17.78 6.82 -10.37
CA GLU A 23 18.65 6.87 -9.18
C GLU A 23 18.07 6.00 -8.06
N CYS A 24 18.88 5.76 -7.03
CA CYS A 24 18.41 5.08 -5.83
C CYS A 24 17.24 5.87 -5.21
N PHE A 25 16.06 5.27 -5.14
CA PHE A 25 14.83 5.94 -4.67
C PHE A 25 14.92 6.48 -3.24
N THR A 26 15.94 6.10 -2.48
CA THR A 26 16.18 6.61 -1.12
C THR A 26 16.52 8.09 -1.05
N VAL A 27 16.71 8.76 -2.17
CA VAL A 27 16.97 10.23 -2.23
C VAL A 27 15.72 11.04 -2.56
N ILE A 28 14.59 10.42 -2.83
CA ILE A 28 13.35 11.13 -3.14
C ILE A 28 12.67 11.69 -1.89
N ASP A 29 11.97 12.80 -2.05
CA ASP A 29 11.36 13.54 -0.94
C ASP A 29 10.29 12.73 -0.17
N ARG A 30 9.56 11.85 -0.85
CA ARG A 30 8.55 10.98 -0.22
C ARG A 30 9.20 10.01 0.76
N VAL A 31 10.37 9.45 0.45
CA VAL A 31 11.13 8.61 1.39
C VAL A 31 11.48 9.38 2.65
N ALA A 32 11.98 10.60 2.50
CA ALA A 32 12.32 11.46 3.64
C ALA A 32 11.08 11.79 4.51
N ALA A 33 9.91 11.95 3.89
CA ALA A 33 8.64 12.16 4.59
C ALA A 33 8.23 10.91 5.38
N VAL A 34 8.28 9.73 4.77
CA VAL A 34 7.99 8.43 5.41
C VAL A 34 8.92 8.23 6.62
N GLU A 35 10.22 8.38 6.45
CA GLU A 35 11.19 8.21 7.54
C GLU A 35 10.89 9.14 8.73
N ARG A 36 10.62 10.43 8.46
CA ARG A 36 10.27 11.43 9.50
C ARG A 36 9.01 11.07 10.28
N ILE A 37 8.00 10.51 9.60
CA ILE A 37 6.75 10.07 10.25
C ILE A 37 7.05 8.87 11.14
N LEU A 38 7.80 7.88 10.65
CA LEU A 38 8.11 6.64 11.34
C LEU A 38 9.09 6.79 12.51
N GLU A 39 9.92 7.85 12.54
CA GLU A 39 10.80 8.15 13.68
C GLU A 39 10.05 8.19 15.04
N LYS A 40 8.76 8.52 15.01
CA LYS A 40 7.92 8.67 16.21
C LYS A 40 7.12 7.41 16.55
N THR A 41 7.35 6.32 15.86
CA THR A 41 6.64 5.05 16.02
C THR A 41 7.55 3.95 16.56
N ASP A 42 6.97 2.81 16.92
CA ASP A 42 7.73 1.61 17.29
C ASP A 42 8.34 0.87 16.10
N TYR A 43 7.95 1.22 14.87
CA TYR A 43 8.53 0.64 13.67
C TYR A 43 9.99 1.02 13.47
N LYS A 44 10.82 0.03 13.15
CA LYS A 44 12.25 0.20 12.90
C LYS A 44 12.58 -0.23 11.47
N LEU A 45 13.44 0.52 10.81
CA LEU A 45 14.00 0.11 9.53
C LEU A 45 14.88 -1.14 9.76
N ILE A 46 14.43 -2.27 9.21
CA ILE A 46 15.13 -3.56 9.33
C ILE A 46 15.98 -3.88 8.12
N SER A 47 15.66 -3.29 6.96
CA SER A 47 16.46 -3.40 5.73
C SER A 47 16.32 -2.14 4.88
N ARG A 48 17.42 -1.73 4.26
CA ARG A 48 17.47 -0.70 3.24
C ARG A 48 18.14 -1.29 1.99
N GLN A 49 17.35 -1.43 0.94
CA GLN A 49 17.80 -1.84 -0.38
C GLN A 49 17.79 -0.62 -1.33
N PRO A 50 18.43 -0.69 -2.50
CA PRO A 50 18.35 0.40 -3.48
C PRO A 50 16.93 0.82 -3.86
N LEU A 51 15.99 -0.12 -3.89
CA LEU A 51 14.59 0.10 -4.28
C LEU A 51 13.57 -0.44 -3.26
N ALA A 52 13.97 -0.68 -1.99
CA ALA A 52 13.03 -1.10 -0.95
C ALA A 52 13.48 -0.67 0.44
N LEU A 53 12.53 -0.19 1.25
CA LEU A 53 12.68 0.07 2.68
C LEU A 53 11.76 -0.85 3.45
N LEU A 54 12.31 -1.71 4.29
CA LEU A 54 11.53 -2.65 5.08
C LEU A 54 11.49 -2.23 6.54
N TYR A 55 10.29 -2.19 7.10
CA TYR A 55 10.02 -1.81 8.48
C TYR A 55 9.29 -2.92 9.24
N ALA A 56 9.62 -3.10 10.51
CA ALA A 56 8.90 -3.99 11.42
C ALA A 56 8.91 -3.41 12.84
N LYS A 57 7.93 -3.80 13.68
CA LYS A 57 7.89 -3.41 15.10
C LYS A 57 8.91 -4.16 15.95
N ARG A 58 9.26 -5.36 15.57
CA ARG A 58 10.21 -6.21 16.29
C ARG A 58 11.36 -6.67 15.39
N PRO A 59 12.52 -6.98 15.95
CA PRO A 59 13.57 -7.65 15.20
C PRO A 59 13.09 -8.99 14.64
N LEU A 60 13.36 -9.25 13.38
CA LEU A 60 13.08 -10.54 12.75
C LEU A 60 14.15 -11.57 13.11
N ARG A 61 13.77 -12.84 13.12
CA ARG A 61 14.63 -14.01 13.41
C ARG A 61 14.52 -15.00 12.27
N GLU A 62 15.56 -15.78 12.08
CA GLU A 62 15.51 -16.92 11.17
C GLU A 62 14.34 -17.85 11.55
N GLY A 63 13.54 -18.23 10.58
CA GLY A 63 12.33 -19.03 10.73
C GLY A 63 11.06 -18.23 11.10
N ASP A 64 11.15 -16.90 11.27
CA ASP A 64 9.93 -16.09 11.45
C ASP A 64 9.06 -16.17 10.20
N ARG A 65 7.77 -16.37 10.43
CA ARG A 65 6.73 -16.31 9.41
C ARG A 65 6.04 -14.95 9.50
N VAL A 66 6.11 -14.19 8.42
CA VAL A 66 5.63 -12.80 8.38
C VAL A 66 4.58 -12.60 7.30
N MET A 67 3.68 -11.65 7.52
CA MET A 67 2.85 -11.08 6.49
C MET A 67 3.54 -9.82 5.94
N LEU A 68 3.56 -9.67 4.63
CA LEU A 68 4.08 -8.48 3.95
C LEU A 68 2.95 -7.53 3.57
N ILE A 69 3.12 -6.25 3.86
CA ILE A 69 2.30 -5.18 3.25
C ILE A 69 3.23 -4.34 2.41
N SER A 70 2.94 -4.23 1.11
CA SER A 70 3.74 -3.49 0.14
C SER A 70 2.97 -2.29 -0.40
N SER A 71 3.67 -1.17 -0.57
CA SER A 71 3.14 0.04 -1.18
C SER A 71 4.27 0.77 -1.89
N HIS A 72 4.16 0.96 -3.19
CA HIS A 72 5.22 1.66 -3.92
C HIS A 72 5.26 3.15 -3.59
N ILE A 73 6.45 3.73 -3.72
CA ILE A 73 6.73 5.09 -3.28
C ILE A 73 7.12 6.01 -4.44
N ASP A 74 7.53 5.45 -5.55
CA ASP A 74 7.80 6.18 -6.79
C ASP A 74 6.52 6.70 -7.43
N CYS A 75 6.65 7.56 -8.42
CA CYS A 75 5.55 8.07 -9.23
C CYS A 75 6.04 8.61 -10.57
N VAL A 76 5.11 8.75 -11.51
CA VAL A 76 5.39 9.29 -12.85
C VAL A 76 5.10 10.79 -12.99
N TYR A 77 4.53 11.42 -11.98
CA TYR A 77 4.07 12.82 -12.06
C TYR A 77 5.22 13.82 -12.09
N ASP A 78 5.08 14.87 -12.91
CA ASP A 78 6.02 16.00 -12.92
C ASP A 78 5.80 16.97 -11.75
N ASN A 79 4.57 17.02 -11.21
CA ASN A 79 4.22 17.84 -10.05
C ASN A 79 3.23 17.09 -9.16
N CYS A 80 3.58 16.91 -7.90
CA CYS A 80 2.71 16.30 -6.92
C CYS A 80 1.87 17.36 -6.19
N PHE A 81 0.58 17.07 -6.03
CA PHE A 81 -0.33 17.94 -5.28
C PHE A 81 -1.48 17.17 -4.65
N CYS A 82 -2.03 17.73 -3.57
CA CYS A 82 -3.27 17.30 -2.93
C CYS A 82 -4.11 18.53 -2.60
N ALA A 83 -5.36 18.56 -3.05
CA ALA A 83 -6.28 19.67 -2.85
C ALA A 83 -7.65 19.17 -2.38
N ASP A 84 -8.31 19.96 -1.54
CA ASP A 84 -9.69 19.72 -1.12
C ASP A 84 -10.64 20.13 -2.25
N GLY A 85 -11.47 19.20 -2.72
CA GLY A 85 -12.51 19.39 -3.74
C GLY A 85 -13.93 19.23 -3.21
N GLY A 86 -14.16 19.39 -1.91
CA GLY A 86 -15.46 19.19 -1.26
C GLY A 86 -15.66 17.75 -0.83
N ASP A 87 -16.53 16.99 -1.48
CA ASP A 87 -16.77 15.56 -1.17
C ASP A 87 -15.62 14.64 -1.65
N CYS A 88 -14.78 15.15 -2.53
CA CYS A 88 -13.61 14.46 -3.03
C CYS A 88 -12.33 15.24 -2.72
N LEU A 89 -11.21 14.52 -2.61
CA LEU A 89 -9.88 15.08 -2.77
C LEU A 89 -9.52 15.06 -4.26
N ARG A 90 -8.68 15.98 -4.70
CA ARG A 90 -8.06 15.96 -6.02
C ARG A 90 -6.55 16.00 -5.87
N GLY A 91 -5.84 15.12 -6.54
CA GLY A 91 -4.39 15.06 -6.42
C GLY A 91 -3.74 13.97 -7.23
N THR A 92 -2.42 13.89 -7.09
CA THR A 92 -1.55 12.86 -7.65
C THR A 92 -1.40 11.75 -6.61
N PHE A 93 -2.39 10.86 -6.53
CA PHE A 93 -2.52 9.91 -5.42
C PHE A 93 -1.82 8.57 -5.64
N ASP A 94 -1.29 8.34 -6.82
CA ASP A 94 -0.50 7.18 -7.16
C ASP A 94 0.99 7.40 -6.76
N ASN A 95 1.53 6.75 -5.73
CA ASN A 95 0.78 5.95 -4.74
C ASN A 95 0.79 6.64 -3.35
N SER A 96 0.76 8.00 -3.33
CA SER A 96 0.80 8.77 -2.08
C SER A 96 -0.38 8.48 -1.15
N PHE A 97 -1.55 8.13 -1.71
CA PHE A 97 -2.72 7.81 -0.90
C PHE A 97 -2.51 6.55 -0.07
N THR A 98 -2.09 5.46 -0.70
CA THR A 98 -1.90 4.18 0.00
C THR A 98 -0.73 4.24 0.96
N ASN A 99 0.35 4.97 0.61
CA ASN A 99 1.42 5.30 1.54
C ASN A 99 0.88 6.01 2.80
N ALA A 100 -0.03 6.98 2.62
CA ALA A 100 -0.64 7.70 3.75
C ALA A 100 -1.52 6.78 4.60
N ALA A 101 -2.34 5.93 3.98
CA ALA A 101 -3.19 4.98 4.69
C ALA A 101 -2.37 3.96 5.49
N LEU A 102 -1.30 3.44 4.89
CA LEU A 102 -0.38 2.53 5.56
C LEU A 102 0.33 3.21 6.74
N LEU A 103 0.88 4.40 6.54
CA LEU A 103 1.52 5.19 7.60
C LEU A 103 0.55 5.54 8.73
N CYS A 104 -0.70 5.87 8.41
CA CYS A 104 -1.73 6.11 9.41
C CYS A 104 -1.96 4.87 10.30
N ASN A 105 -2.07 3.68 9.69
CA ASN A 105 -2.18 2.42 10.43
C ASN A 105 -0.93 2.13 11.28
N MET A 106 0.26 2.46 10.79
CA MET A 106 1.52 2.29 11.54
C MET A 106 1.60 3.26 12.73
N VAL A 107 1.21 4.53 12.53
CA VAL A 107 1.21 5.57 13.59
C VAL A 107 0.22 5.23 14.71
N HIS A 108 -0.94 4.70 14.34
CA HIS A 108 -1.99 4.32 15.31
C HIS A 108 -1.87 2.88 15.85
N ASP A 109 -0.78 2.19 15.51
CA ASP A 109 -0.50 0.83 15.98
C ASP A 109 -1.61 -0.20 15.63
N CYS A 110 -2.18 -0.07 14.43
CA CYS A 110 -3.30 -0.90 13.97
C CYS A 110 -2.86 -2.23 13.32
N LEU A 111 -1.56 -2.43 13.07
CA LEU A 111 -1.03 -3.64 12.45
C LEU A 111 -0.41 -4.57 13.49
N SER A 112 -0.46 -5.88 13.26
CA SER A 112 0.12 -6.87 14.16
C SER A 112 1.66 -6.92 14.10
N ASP A 113 2.29 -7.51 15.13
CA ASP A 113 3.75 -7.54 15.29
C ASP A 113 4.48 -8.44 14.28
N ASN A 114 3.75 -9.33 13.59
CA ASN A 114 4.30 -10.18 12.53
C ASN A 114 4.16 -9.57 11.13
N VAL A 115 3.67 -8.33 11.03
CA VAL A 115 3.64 -7.59 9.77
C VAL A 115 5.00 -6.96 9.51
N VAL A 116 5.50 -7.16 8.28
CA VAL A 116 6.58 -6.39 7.69
C VAL A 116 5.97 -5.44 6.67
N VAL A 117 6.33 -4.18 6.76
CA VAL A 117 5.93 -3.15 5.80
C VAL A 117 7.08 -2.88 4.84
N ALA A 118 6.83 -2.94 3.54
CA ALA A 118 7.74 -2.54 2.49
C ALA A 118 7.24 -1.28 1.78
N PHE A 119 8.10 -0.28 1.70
CA PHE A 119 7.96 0.82 0.76
C PHE A 119 8.90 0.54 -0.40
N THR A 120 8.34 0.35 -1.59
CA THR A 120 9.03 -0.14 -2.78
C THR A 120 9.20 0.95 -3.84
N GLY A 121 10.11 0.77 -4.74
CA GLY A 121 10.36 1.66 -5.86
C GLY A 121 10.40 0.91 -7.19
N ASN A 122 10.36 1.66 -8.29
CA ASN A 122 10.30 1.16 -9.66
C ASN A 122 9.04 0.32 -9.97
N GLU A 123 7.95 0.52 -9.25
CA GLU A 123 6.68 -0.12 -9.60
C GLU A 123 6.23 0.33 -10.99
N GLU A 124 6.30 1.61 -11.24
CA GLU A 124 5.92 2.28 -12.50
C GLU A 124 6.77 1.86 -13.73
N SER A 125 7.69 0.92 -13.57
CA SER A 125 8.56 0.44 -14.64
C SER A 125 8.76 -1.07 -14.67
N ASP A 126 9.37 -1.66 -13.64
CA ASP A 126 9.79 -3.07 -13.64
C ASP A 126 9.64 -3.77 -12.27
N SER A 127 9.01 -3.13 -11.30
CA SER A 127 8.70 -3.63 -9.94
C SER A 127 9.91 -4.23 -9.18
N GLN A 128 11.13 -3.79 -9.50
CA GLN A 128 12.34 -4.33 -8.86
C GLN A 128 12.37 -4.14 -7.34
N GLY A 129 11.60 -3.19 -6.81
CA GLY A 129 11.43 -3.01 -5.36
C GLY A 129 10.78 -4.21 -4.70
N ALA A 130 9.76 -4.81 -5.33
CA ALA A 130 9.12 -6.03 -4.86
C ALA A 130 10.12 -7.20 -4.81
N VAL A 131 10.89 -7.39 -5.88
CA VAL A 131 11.94 -8.43 -5.96
C VAL A 131 12.98 -8.24 -4.86
N GLN A 132 13.48 -7.01 -4.66
CA GLN A 132 14.46 -6.72 -3.60
C GLN A 132 13.90 -6.96 -2.20
N THR A 133 12.61 -6.73 -1.99
CA THR A 133 11.91 -7.03 -0.74
C THR A 133 11.96 -8.52 -0.42
N VAL A 134 11.55 -9.38 -1.36
CA VAL A 134 11.56 -10.83 -1.17
C VAL A 134 12.98 -11.35 -0.91
N VAL A 135 13.96 -10.88 -1.69
CA VAL A 135 15.36 -11.27 -1.53
C VAL A 135 15.89 -10.86 -0.15
N ALA A 136 15.58 -9.66 0.32
CA ALA A 136 16.02 -9.18 1.63
C ALA A 136 15.43 -10.02 2.78
N LEU A 137 14.12 -10.33 2.74
CA LEU A 137 13.47 -11.17 3.75
C LEU A 137 14.01 -12.61 3.73
N GLY A 138 14.22 -13.17 2.53
CA GLY A 138 14.86 -14.47 2.37
C GLY A 138 16.29 -14.53 2.94
N GLN A 139 17.08 -13.46 2.77
CA GLN A 139 18.43 -13.35 3.37
C GLN A 139 18.40 -13.27 4.90
N MET A 140 17.31 -12.77 5.48
CA MET A 140 17.09 -12.80 6.93
C MET A 140 16.58 -14.16 7.43
N GLY A 141 16.32 -15.11 6.52
CA GLY A 141 15.76 -16.43 6.85
C GLY A 141 14.28 -16.39 7.21
N CYS A 142 13.55 -15.34 6.81
CA CYS A 142 12.11 -15.22 7.06
C CYS A 142 11.29 -15.88 5.94
N GLU A 143 10.15 -16.46 6.31
CA GLU A 143 9.12 -16.94 5.39
C GLU A 143 8.04 -15.87 5.23
N VAL A 144 7.77 -15.42 4.01
CA VAL A 144 6.62 -14.55 3.72
C VAL A 144 5.40 -15.43 3.51
N ALA A 145 4.46 -15.37 4.45
CA ALA A 145 3.25 -16.20 4.43
C ALA A 145 2.22 -15.73 3.42
N SER A 146 2.13 -14.42 3.25
CA SER A 146 1.18 -13.73 2.36
C SER A 146 1.68 -12.32 2.11
N ALA A 147 1.24 -11.71 1.01
CA ALA A 147 1.48 -10.31 0.72
C ALA A 147 0.16 -9.58 0.42
N LEU A 148 0.00 -8.38 0.96
CA LEU A 148 -1.03 -7.42 0.62
C LEU A 148 -0.38 -6.23 -0.06
N VAL A 149 -0.63 -6.06 -1.34
CA VAL A 149 -0.19 -4.91 -2.12
C VAL A 149 -1.22 -3.81 -1.99
N LEU A 150 -0.78 -2.58 -1.89
CA LEU A 150 -1.65 -1.40 -1.77
C LEU A 150 -1.45 -0.51 -2.99
N ASP A 151 -2.56 -0.19 -3.68
CA ASP A 151 -2.49 0.59 -4.90
C ASP A 151 -3.74 1.46 -5.13
N VAL A 152 -3.76 2.18 -6.24
CA VAL A 152 -4.90 2.96 -6.73
C VAL A 152 -5.41 2.37 -8.05
N THR A 153 -6.72 2.54 -8.35
CA THR A 153 -7.31 1.97 -9.56
C THR A 153 -8.47 2.84 -10.05
N ASN A 154 -8.80 2.76 -11.33
CA ASN A 154 -10.07 3.29 -11.82
C ASN A 154 -11.24 2.32 -11.63
N GLU A 155 -10.97 1.04 -11.33
CA GLU A 155 -12.02 0.06 -11.09
C GLU A 155 -12.87 0.43 -9.87
N GLY A 156 -14.17 0.24 -9.97
CA GLY A 156 -15.08 0.59 -8.89
C GLY A 156 -15.45 2.07 -8.76
N TRP A 157 -14.76 2.99 -9.45
CA TRP A 157 -15.10 4.42 -9.38
C TRP A 157 -16.53 4.69 -9.81
N GLU A 158 -16.94 4.22 -11.00
CA GLU A 158 -18.28 4.48 -11.55
C GLU A 158 -19.39 3.78 -10.73
N SER A 159 -19.12 2.63 -10.13
CA SER A 159 -20.07 1.93 -9.26
C SER A 159 -20.18 2.53 -7.86
N GLY A 160 -19.29 3.44 -7.48
CA GLY A 160 -19.25 4.02 -6.14
C GLY A 160 -18.63 3.11 -5.09
N ALA A 161 -17.82 2.14 -5.49
CA ALA A 161 -17.09 1.29 -4.55
C ALA A 161 -16.17 2.13 -3.66
N LEU A 162 -16.04 1.75 -2.40
CA LEU A 162 -15.15 2.38 -1.43
C LEU A 162 -13.71 1.92 -1.59
N PHE A 163 -13.54 0.65 -1.97
CA PHE A 163 -12.27 0.01 -2.26
C PHE A 163 -12.49 -1.13 -3.26
N THR A 164 -11.42 -1.64 -3.85
CA THR A 164 -11.43 -2.85 -4.67
C THR A 164 -10.43 -3.86 -4.12
N LEU A 165 -10.74 -5.14 -4.35
CA LEU A 165 -9.81 -6.24 -4.15
C LEU A 165 -9.46 -6.80 -5.52
N GLU A 166 -8.19 -6.89 -5.83
CA GLU A 166 -7.70 -7.25 -7.15
C GLU A 166 -6.63 -8.35 -7.07
N ASN A 167 -6.39 -9.02 -8.21
CA ASN A 167 -5.31 -10.01 -8.36
C ASN A 167 -5.33 -11.16 -7.34
N ASP A 168 -6.52 -11.68 -7.06
CA ASP A 168 -6.79 -12.68 -6.04
C ASP A 168 -6.43 -14.12 -6.41
N LEU A 169 -5.86 -14.36 -7.59
CA LEU A 169 -5.51 -15.71 -8.06
C LEU A 169 -4.38 -16.36 -7.23
N GLY A 170 -3.61 -15.54 -6.51
CA GLY A 170 -2.57 -16.00 -5.61
C GLY A 170 -3.05 -16.52 -4.26
N ILE A 171 -4.31 -16.28 -3.88
CA ILE A 171 -4.86 -16.73 -2.59
C ILE A 171 -5.70 -18.01 -2.74
N ASP A 172 -5.72 -18.84 -1.71
CA ASP A 172 -6.55 -20.03 -1.69
C ASP A 172 -8.04 -19.72 -1.46
N ILE A 173 -8.91 -20.63 -1.89
CA ILE A 173 -10.37 -20.45 -1.84
C ILE A 173 -10.88 -20.19 -0.41
N LEU A 174 -10.28 -20.83 0.61
CA LEU A 174 -10.72 -20.66 2.00
C LEU A 174 -10.36 -19.28 2.51
N THR A 175 -9.15 -18.82 2.23
CA THR A 175 -8.70 -17.44 2.55
C THR A 175 -9.60 -16.41 1.85
N GLY A 176 -9.87 -16.58 0.56
CA GLY A 176 -10.79 -15.71 -0.19
C GLY A 176 -12.19 -15.67 0.40
N TYR A 177 -12.75 -16.84 0.79
CA TYR A 177 -14.05 -16.92 1.45
C TYR A 177 -14.06 -16.19 2.80
N ASN A 178 -13.01 -16.34 3.61
CA ASN A 178 -12.90 -15.67 4.91
C ASN A 178 -12.82 -14.14 4.74
N ILE A 179 -12.06 -13.67 3.75
CA ILE A 179 -11.99 -12.23 3.41
C ILE A 179 -13.39 -11.71 3.07
N ILE A 180 -14.08 -12.30 2.10
CA ILE A 180 -15.40 -11.83 1.66
C ILE A 180 -16.40 -11.89 2.82
N SER A 181 -16.40 -12.95 3.62
CA SER A 181 -17.29 -13.04 4.79
C SER A 181 -17.01 -11.97 5.84
N SER A 182 -15.76 -11.56 5.99
CA SER A 182 -15.39 -10.51 6.95
C SER A 182 -15.73 -9.11 6.44
N LEU A 183 -16.05 -8.98 5.16
CA LEU A 183 -16.45 -7.72 4.51
C LEU A 183 -17.98 -7.57 4.37
N GLU A 184 -18.79 -8.36 5.08
CA GLU A 184 -20.26 -8.30 5.00
C GLU A 184 -20.83 -6.90 5.28
N GLU A 185 -20.20 -6.11 6.14
CA GLU A 185 -20.63 -4.72 6.41
C GLU A 185 -20.44 -3.78 5.20
N TYR A 186 -19.60 -4.17 4.24
CA TYR A 186 -19.33 -3.45 3.00
C TYR A 186 -20.08 -4.02 1.79
N ASP A 187 -21.08 -4.91 2.01
CA ASP A 187 -21.81 -5.58 0.91
C ASP A 187 -22.36 -4.56 -0.09
N GLY A 188 -22.06 -4.79 -1.38
CA GLY A 188 -22.39 -3.87 -2.47
C GLY A 188 -21.58 -2.56 -2.52
N ARG A 189 -20.62 -2.36 -1.61
CA ARG A 189 -19.80 -1.15 -1.51
C ARG A 189 -18.32 -1.37 -1.83
N PHE A 190 -17.94 -2.54 -2.26
CA PHE A 190 -16.62 -2.83 -2.79
C PHE A 190 -16.72 -3.61 -4.11
N ALA A 191 -15.66 -3.57 -4.89
CA ALA A 191 -15.52 -4.35 -6.11
C ALA A 191 -14.48 -5.45 -5.92
N PHE A 192 -14.64 -6.53 -6.67
CA PHE A 192 -13.71 -7.64 -6.69
C PHE A 192 -13.32 -7.93 -8.14
N LYS A 193 -12.03 -7.98 -8.45
CA LYS A 193 -11.56 -8.16 -9.82
C LYS A 193 -10.43 -9.17 -9.91
N HIS A 194 -10.78 -10.32 -10.47
CA HIS A 194 -9.80 -11.32 -10.87
C HIS A 194 -8.93 -10.81 -12.02
N ASN A 195 -7.65 -11.14 -12.02
CA ASN A 195 -6.74 -10.80 -13.11
C ASN A 195 -6.84 -9.32 -13.52
N ALA A 196 -6.73 -8.41 -12.56
CA ALA A 196 -6.56 -7.00 -12.84
C ALA A 196 -5.23 -6.75 -13.59
N LEU A 197 -4.91 -5.49 -13.85
CA LEU A 197 -3.61 -5.14 -14.41
C LEU A 197 -2.47 -5.65 -13.49
N PRO A 198 -1.32 -6.04 -14.07
CA PRO A 198 -0.16 -6.40 -13.27
C PRO A 198 0.26 -5.28 -12.33
N ASP A 199 0.59 -5.65 -11.11
CA ASP A 199 1.21 -4.85 -10.08
C ASP A 199 2.21 -5.73 -9.29
N GLU A 200 2.77 -5.23 -8.20
CA GLU A 200 3.73 -5.99 -7.36
C GLU A 200 3.18 -7.34 -6.84
N SER A 201 1.86 -7.55 -6.81
CA SER A 201 1.28 -8.83 -6.37
C SER A 201 1.66 -9.98 -7.31
N TRP A 202 1.85 -9.68 -8.59
CA TRP A 202 2.31 -10.67 -9.57
C TRP A 202 3.77 -11.05 -9.31
N ASP A 203 4.61 -10.09 -8.97
CA ASP A 203 6.01 -10.38 -8.62
C ASP A 203 6.07 -11.27 -7.38
N TYR A 204 5.28 -10.97 -6.33
CA TYR A 204 5.21 -11.82 -5.14
C TYR A 204 4.70 -13.22 -5.46
N ALA A 205 3.67 -13.35 -6.32
CA ALA A 205 3.14 -14.64 -6.75
C ALA A 205 4.19 -15.48 -7.51
N ASP A 206 5.06 -14.87 -8.31
CA ASP A 206 6.16 -15.54 -9.01
C ASP A 206 7.18 -16.17 -8.04
N TYR A 207 7.30 -15.63 -6.83
CA TYR A 207 8.06 -16.24 -5.73
C TYR A 207 7.26 -17.25 -4.89
N GLY A 208 6.02 -17.57 -5.29
CA GLY A 208 5.13 -18.49 -4.59
C GLY A 208 4.53 -17.91 -3.32
N ILE A 209 4.52 -16.59 -3.16
CA ILE A 209 3.89 -15.89 -2.04
C ILE A 209 2.44 -15.60 -2.40
N PRO A 210 1.45 -16.14 -1.64
CA PRO A 210 0.04 -15.80 -1.82
C PRO A 210 -0.15 -14.28 -1.69
N SER A 211 -0.71 -13.64 -2.70
CA SER A 211 -0.80 -12.18 -2.77
C SER A 211 -2.18 -11.70 -3.23
N LEU A 212 -2.54 -10.51 -2.79
CA LEU A 212 -3.79 -9.82 -3.07
C LEU A 212 -3.49 -8.32 -3.12
N THR A 213 -4.19 -7.57 -3.97
CA THR A 213 -4.07 -6.12 -4.01
C THR A 213 -5.34 -5.46 -3.44
N LEU A 214 -5.16 -4.55 -2.51
CA LEU A 214 -6.18 -3.64 -2.01
C LEU A 214 -5.99 -2.28 -2.67
N CYS A 215 -6.93 -1.90 -3.56
CA CYS A 215 -6.88 -0.61 -4.25
C CYS A 215 -7.92 0.37 -3.72
N VAL A 216 -7.63 1.66 -3.85
CA VAL A 216 -8.64 2.70 -3.69
C VAL A 216 -9.14 3.15 -5.07
N PRO A 217 -10.47 3.19 -5.31
CA PRO A 217 -11.03 3.69 -6.55
C PRO A 217 -10.85 5.19 -6.71
N VAL A 218 -10.31 5.59 -7.87
CA VAL A 218 -10.13 6.99 -8.23
C VAL A 218 -10.76 7.30 -9.58
N GLY A 219 -11.26 8.52 -9.75
CA GLY A 219 -11.82 9.00 -11.00
C GLY A 219 -10.86 9.93 -11.73
N GLY A 220 -10.82 9.81 -13.04
CA GLY A 220 -9.93 10.60 -13.89
C GLY A 220 -8.88 9.76 -14.58
N GLU A 221 -7.90 10.40 -15.19
CA GLU A 221 -6.79 9.74 -15.88
C GLU A 221 -5.67 9.47 -14.88
N LEU A 222 -5.42 8.19 -14.59
CA LEU A 222 -4.21 7.77 -13.86
C LEU A 222 -2.98 8.26 -14.61
N HIS A 223 -1.96 8.67 -13.89
CA HIS A 223 -0.70 9.23 -14.42
C HIS A 223 -0.84 10.57 -15.16
N GLY A 224 -2.06 11.17 -15.17
CA GLY A 224 -2.26 12.48 -15.74
C GLY A 224 -1.87 13.61 -14.78
N ASP A 225 -1.18 14.65 -15.27
CA ASP A 225 -0.75 15.82 -14.47
C ASP A 225 -1.92 16.60 -13.84
N ALA A 226 -3.14 16.41 -14.35
CA ALA A 226 -4.34 16.98 -13.76
C ALA A 226 -4.73 16.32 -12.42
N GLY A 227 -4.10 15.20 -12.10
CA GLY A 227 -4.43 14.36 -10.96
C GLY A 227 -5.80 13.69 -11.08
N VAL A 228 -6.09 12.85 -10.12
CA VAL A 228 -7.33 12.07 -10.01
C VAL A 228 -8.24 12.61 -8.90
N MET A 229 -9.50 12.19 -8.91
CA MET A 229 -10.46 12.44 -7.85
C MET A 229 -10.57 11.21 -6.95
N LEU A 230 -10.57 11.43 -5.64
CA LEU A 230 -10.71 10.40 -4.63
C LEU A 230 -11.82 10.79 -3.65
N ARG A 231 -12.77 9.89 -3.38
CA ARG A 231 -13.85 10.14 -2.41
C ARG A 231 -13.30 10.16 -0.99
N LYS A 232 -13.67 11.18 -0.21
CA LYS A 232 -13.24 11.29 1.20
C LYS A 232 -13.76 10.13 2.05
N GLU A 233 -14.93 9.59 1.73
CA GLU A 233 -15.47 8.40 2.39
C GLU A 233 -14.57 7.18 2.16
N SER A 234 -14.12 6.94 0.92
CA SER A 234 -13.19 5.87 0.60
C SER A 234 -11.89 5.98 1.40
N ALA A 235 -11.39 7.20 1.59
CA ALA A 235 -10.15 7.42 2.33
C ALA A 235 -10.19 6.91 3.78
N LEU A 236 -11.32 7.07 4.46
CA LEU A 236 -11.48 6.62 5.84
C LEU A 236 -11.68 5.11 5.93
N GLU A 237 -12.57 4.58 5.07
CA GLU A 237 -12.88 3.16 5.08
C GLU A 237 -11.70 2.32 4.61
N TYR A 238 -10.89 2.82 3.70
CA TYR A 238 -9.67 2.13 3.26
C TYR A 238 -8.70 1.83 4.42
N CYS A 239 -8.50 2.77 5.35
CA CYS A 239 -7.66 2.52 6.53
C CYS A 239 -8.21 1.40 7.40
N ASN A 240 -9.53 1.33 7.59
CA ASN A 240 -10.20 0.29 8.37
C ASN A 240 -10.06 -1.08 7.68
N VAL A 241 -10.32 -1.14 6.38
CA VAL A 241 -10.22 -2.36 5.58
C VAL A 241 -8.79 -2.87 5.51
N LEU A 242 -7.81 -1.98 5.38
CA LEU A 242 -6.39 -2.35 5.42
C LEU A 242 -6.03 -3.09 6.72
N SER A 243 -6.41 -2.55 7.89
CA SER A 243 -6.13 -3.21 9.16
C SER A 243 -6.88 -4.54 9.32
N LEU A 244 -8.12 -4.62 8.83
CA LEU A 244 -8.90 -5.85 8.83
C LEU A 244 -8.24 -6.94 7.96
N LEU A 245 -7.89 -6.62 6.70
CA LEU A 245 -7.22 -7.57 5.80
C LEU A 245 -5.86 -8.00 6.34
N ALA A 246 -5.09 -7.07 6.90
CA ALA A 246 -3.83 -7.39 7.55
C ALA A 246 -4.01 -8.42 8.68
N SER A 247 -5.10 -8.33 9.43
CA SER A 247 -5.38 -9.30 10.51
C SER A 247 -5.85 -10.67 10.01
N LEU A 248 -6.47 -10.73 8.82
CA LEU A 248 -6.99 -11.97 8.22
C LEU A 248 -5.89 -12.75 7.48
N LEU A 249 -4.90 -12.05 6.94
CA LEU A 249 -3.78 -12.61 6.18
C LEU A 249 -2.56 -12.95 7.05
N CYS A 250 -2.55 -12.52 8.31
CA CYS A 250 -1.59 -12.92 9.34
C CYS A 250 -1.85 -14.36 9.86
#